data_c994a40b78482abcb0b3600b9756b851
#
_entry.id   c994a40b78482abcb0b3600b9756b851
#
_cell.length_a   1.000
_cell.length_b   1.000
_cell.length_c   1.000
_cell.angle_alpha   90.00
_cell.angle_beta   90.00
_cell.angle_gamma   90.00
#
_symmetry.space_group_name_H-M   'P 1'
#
loop_
_entity.id
_entity.type
_entity.pdbx_description
1 polymer ?
#
loop_
_entity_poly.entity_id
_entity_poly.type
_entity_poly.pdbx_seq_one_letter_code
_entity_poly.pdbx_strand_id
1 'polypeptide(L)'
;YRKDDVMNKIVVSDNINIENMIYEIRGKQVMLDSDLARLYGCKNGTKSLNLAVKRHINRFPERFMFQLTKEEYSSIYSRFQFETLNKNNQKQGLNIKYLPYVFTEQGVAMLSAILKTAVAEEISIKIMDAFVAMKKIINTSLIEQKYFNELTIKNTEDIKLLQESFDK
;
A
#
# COMPACT_ATOMS: atom_id res chain seq x y z
N TYR A 1 7.09 41.41 21.39
CA TYR A 1 6.78 41.11 19.97
C TYR A 1 7.55 39.84 19.59
N ARG A 2 6.91 38.68 19.62
CA ARG A 2 7.45 37.45 19.07
C ARG A 2 6.81 37.24 17.70
N LYS A 3 7.54 37.58 16.66
CA LYS A 3 7.42 36.99 15.35
C LYS A 3 8.19 35.68 15.42
N ASP A 4 7.61 34.64 14.93
CA ASP A 4 8.19 33.41 14.37
C ASP A 4 7.45 32.17 14.82
N ASP A 5 6.14 32.14 14.54
CA ASP A 5 5.40 30.91 14.39
C ASP A 5 4.68 30.93 13.02
N VAL A 6 5.46 31.08 11.97
CA VAL A 6 5.04 30.60 10.66
C VAL A 6 5.27 29.08 10.67
N MET A 7 4.34 28.39 11.31
CA MET A 7 4.22 26.95 11.16
C MET A 7 4.22 26.64 9.67
N ASN A 8 5.25 25.95 9.26
CA ASN A 8 5.33 25.27 7.98
C ASN A 8 4.22 24.21 7.99
N LYS A 9 2.99 24.68 7.75
CA LYS A 9 1.83 23.83 7.51
C LYS A 9 2.17 23.11 6.22
N ILE A 10 2.71 21.92 6.33
CA ILE A 10 2.75 21.00 5.21
C ILE A 10 1.28 20.83 4.84
N VAL A 11 0.86 21.62 3.85
CA VAL A 11 -0.42 21.42 3.19
C VAL A 11 -0.23 20.07 2.50
N VAL A 12 -0.68 19.01 3.18
CA VAL A 12 -0.97 17.77 2.48
C VAL A 12 -2.00 18.20 1.45
N SER A 13 -1.57 18.39 0.22
CA SER A 13 -2.48 18.77 -0.86
C SER A 13 -3.58 17.72 -0.85
N ASP A 14 -4.84 18.16 -0.85
CA ASP A 14 -6.04 17.31 -0.81
C ASP A 14 -6.12 16.29 -1.96
N ASN A 15 -5.06 16.17 -2.75
CA ASN A 15 -4.95 15.39 -3.97
C ASN A 15 -3.96 14.22 -3.88
N ILE A 16 -3.45 13.86 -2.68
CA ILE A 16 -2.62 12.66 -2.53
C ILE A 16 -3.55 11.46 -2.36
N ASN A 17 -3.66 10.65 -3.41
CA ASN A 17 -4.39 9.38 -3.32
C ASN A 17 -3.52 8.35 -2.58
N ILE A 18 -3.77 8.20 -1.26
CA ILE A 18 -3.06 7.27 -0.37
C ILE A 18 -3.34 5.82 -0.77
N GLU A 19 -4.51 5.53 -1.33
CA GLU A 19 -4.90 4.19 -1.77
C GLU A 19 -3.93 3.65 -2.83
N ASN A 20 -3.44 4.51 -3.73
CA ASN A 20 -2.44 4.13 -4.73
C ASN A 20 -1.04 3.83 -4.15
N MET A 21 -0.82 4.08 -2.86
CA MET A 21 0.43 3.77 -2.15
C MET A 21 0.32 2.47 -1.34
N ILE A 22 -0.82 1.79 -1.43
CA ILE A 22 -1.05 0.50 -0.77
C ILE A 22 -0.81 -0.60 -1.79
N TYR A 23 0.13 -1.49 -1.49
CA TYR A 23 0.54 -2.62 -2.33
C TYR A 23 0.11 -3.92 -1.68
N GLU A 24 -0.13 -4.94 -2.49
CA GLU A 24 -0.33 -6.31 -2.01
C GLU A 24 0.96 -7.11 -2.18
N ILE A 25 1.53 -7.54 -1.04
CA ILE A 25 2.76 -8.32 -0.99
C ILE A 25 2.60 -9.45 0.02
N ARG A 26 2.91 -10.68 -0.38
CA ARG A 26 2.73 -11.88 0.45
C ARG A 26 1.29 -12.01 0.98
N GLY A 27 0.29 -11.63 0.18
CA GLY A 27 -1.12 -11.63 0.58
C GLY A 27 -1.48 -10.61 1.68
N LYS A 28 -0.63 -9.61 1.91
CA LYS A 28 -0.86 -8.52 2.87
C LYS A 28 -0.89 -7.19 2.17
N GLN A 29 -1.78 -6.32 2.58
CA GLN A 29 -1.75 -4.91 2.18
C GLN A 29 -0.69 -4.18 2.99
N VAL A 30 0.21 -3.48 2.30
CA VAL A 30 1.37 -2.82 2.89
C VAL A 30 1.65 -1.48 2.21
N MET A 31 2.35 -0.60 2.93
CA MET A 31 2.91 0.65 2.41
C MET A 31 4.43 0.65 2.53
N LEU A 32 5.11 1.28 1.56
CA LEU A 32 6.57 1.46 1.57
C LEU A 32 7.00 2.47 2.63
N ASP A 33 8.16 2.24 3.23
CA ASP A 33 8.80 3.19 4.16
C ASP A 33 9.07 4.56 3.53
N SER A 34 9.35 4.61 2.22
CA SER A 34 9.54 5.86 1.47
C SER A 34 8.25 6.70 1.39
N ASP A 35 7.11 6.05 1.15
CA ASP A 35 5.83 6.73 1.07
C ASP A 35 5.38 7.23 2.45
N LEU A 36 5.53 6.39 3.47
CA LEU A 36 5.25 6.75 4.86
C LEU A 36 6.13 7.90 5.32
N ALA A 37 7.44 7.87 5.04
CA ALA A 37 8.35 8.95 5.41
C ALA A 37 7.95 10.28 4.75
N ARG A 38 7.48 10.24 3.50
CA ARG A 38 6.97 11.40 2.79
C ARG A 38 5.67 11.92 3.40
N LEU A 39 4.71 11.06 3.66
CA LEU A 39 3.42 11.41 4.25
C LEU A 39 3.56 11.99 5.66
N TYR A 40 4.44 11.42 6.47
CA TYR A 40 4.73 11.92 7.82
C TYR A 40 5.64 13.16 7.84
N GLY A 41 6.11 13.64 6.69
CA GLY A 41 6.98 14.80 6.61
C GLY A 41 8.33 14.60 7.29
N CYS A 42 8.89 13.40 7.24
CA CYS A 42 10.18 13.10 7.85
C CYS A 42 11.31 13.89 7.20
N LYS A 43 11.98 14.79 7.96
CA LYS A 43 13.01 15.71 7.46
C LYS A 43 14.15 15.02 6.67
N ASN A 44 14.56 13.82 7.10
CA ASN A 44 15.61 13.02 6.46
C ASN A 44 15.03 11.79 5.73
N GLY A 45 13.77 11.85 5.29
CA GLY A 45 13.09 10.79 4.58
C GLY A 45 13.06 9.47 5.35
N THR A 46 13.22 8.36 4.65
CA THR A 46 13.21 6.99 5.21
C THR A 46 14.21 6.77 6.33
N LYS A 47 15.36 7.48 6.31
CA LYS A 47 16.38 7.35 7.35
C LYS A 47 15.84 7.72 8.73
N SER A 48 15.08 8.81 8.84
CA SER A 48 14.48 9.24 10.12
C SER A 48 13.41 8.25 10.58
N LEU A 49 12.54 7.81 9.66
CA LEU A 49 11.48 6.85 9.95
C LEU A 49 12.09 5.53 10.47
N ASN A 50 13.01 4.96 9.70
CA ASN A 50 13.63 3.68 10.03
C ASN A 50 14.48 3.75 11.30
N LEU A 51 15.06 4.91 11.62
CA LEU A 51 15.74 5.11 12.90
C LEU A 51 14.76 5.10 14.09
N ALA A 52 13.58 5.73 13.94
CA ALA A 52 12.54 5.69 14.97
C ALA A 52 12.05 4.26 15.20
N VAL A 53 11.81 3.51 14.13
CA VAL A 53 11.43 2.08 14.20
C VAL A 53 12.51 1.26 14.88
N LYS A 54 13.79 1.44 14.51
CA LYS A 54 14.92 0.70 15.11
C LYS A 54 15.02 0.92 16.61
N ARG A 55 14.73 2.12 17.11
CA ARG A 55 14.71 2.42 18.55
C ARG A 55 13.59 1.69 19.30
N HIS A 56 12.55 1.27 18.58
CA HIS A 56 11.39 0.59 19.13
C HIS A 56 11.13 -0.77 18.46
N ILE A 57 12.19 -1.44 18.00
CA ILE A 57 12.09 -2.64 17.14
C ILE A 57 11.22 -3.75 17.72
N ASN A 58 11.20 -3.89 19.05
CA ASN A 58 10.38 -4.89 19.74
C ASN A 58 8.86 -4.68 19.54
N ARG A 59 8.45 -3.51 19.06
CA ARG A 59 7.06 -3.19 18.72
C ARG A 59 6.68 -3.54 17.28
N PHE A 60 7.67 -3.94 16.46
CA PHE A 60 7.49 -4.23 15.04
C PHE A 60 7.80 -5.70 14.72
N PRO A 61 6.96 -6.64 15.14
CA PRO A 61 7.11 -8.02 14.70
C PRO A 61 6.97 -8.12 13.17
N GLU A 62 7.42 -9.21 12.57
CA GLU A 62 7.39 -9.43 11.11
C GLU A 62 5.98 -9.30 10.50
N ARG A 63 4.92 -9.58 11.28
CA ARG A 63 3.55 -9.36 10.82
C ARG A 63 3.16 -7.89 10.68
N PHE A 64 3.93 -6.94 11.28
CA PHE A 64 3.70 -5.49 11.21
C PHE A 64 4.62 -4.82 10.20
N MET A 65 5.85 -5.30 10.08
CA MET A 65 6.88 -4.73 9.21
C MET A 65 7.81 -5.82 8.74
N PHE A 66 8.18 -5.80 7.46
CA PHE A 66 9.20 -6.69 6.90
C PHE A 66 9.97 -6.00 5.79
N GLN A 67 11.15 -6.51 5.48
CA GLN A 67 11.96 -6.02 4.37
C GLN A 67 11.61 -6.77 3.09
N LEU A 68 11.52 -6.05 1.97
CA LEU A 68 11.26 -6.65 0.66
C LEU A 68 12.49 -7.42 0.16
N THR A 69 12.24 -8.46 -0.64
CA THR A 69 13.28 -9.06 -1.48
C THR A 69 13.51 -8.20 -2.74
N LYS A 70 14.58 -8.50 -3.48
CA LYS A 70 14.86 -7.80 -4.75
C LYS A 70 13.75 -8.06 -5.78
N GLU A 71 13.24 -9.27 -5.83
CA GLU A 71 12.18 -9.71 -6.73
C GLU A 71 10.87 -8.99 -6.43
N GLU A 72 10.48 -8.93 -5.16
CA GLU A 72 9.28 -8.21 -4.70
C GLU A 72 9.36 -6.73 -5.03
N TYR A 73 10.50 -6.11 -4.76
CA TYR A 73 10.70 -4.70 -5.07
C TYR A 73 10.69 -4.43 -6.58
N SER A 74 11.34 -5.28 -7.38
CA SER A 74 11.34 -5.18 -8.84
C SER A 74 9.92 -5.27 -9.41
N SER A 75 9.08 -6.14 -8.85
CA SER A 75 7.67 -6.27 -9.24
C SER A 75 6.87 -4.99 -9.01
N ILE A 76 7.05 -4.34 -7.85
CA ILE A 76 6.41 -3.05 -7.55
C ILE A 76 6.93 -1.98 -8.51
N TYR A 77 8.24 -1.89 -8.71
CA TYR A 77 8.86 -0.87 -9.55
C TYR A 77 8.44 -0.99 -11.02
N SER A 78 8.28 -2.19 -11.53
CA SER A 78 7.79 -2.43 -12.89
C SER A 78 6.38 -1.89 -13.08
N ARG A 79 5.50 -2.03 -12.10
CA ARG A 79 4.14 -1.44 -12.15
C ARG A 79 4.19 0.08 -12.24
N PHE A 80 5.06 0.74 -11.48
CA PHE A 80 5.25 2.19 -11.58
C PHE A 80 5.72 2.66 -12.95
N GLN A 81 6.60 1.89 -13.62
CA GLN A 81 7.06 2.24 -14.96
C GLN A 81 5.95 2.16 -16.00
N PHE A 82 5.04 1.20 -15.89
CA PHE A 82 3.88 1.09 -16.79
C PHE A 82 2.88 2.25 -16.60
N GLU A 83 2.71 2.74 -15.38
CA GLU A 83 1.84 3.89 -15.09
C GLU A 83 2.49 5.23 -15.49
N THR A 84 3.82 5.32 -15.53
CA THR A 84 4.58 6.53 -15.85
C THR A 84 5.13 6.59 -17.28
N LEU A 85 4.79 5.66 -18.17
CA LEU A 85 5.27 5.58 -19.55
C LEU A 85 4.97 6.81 -20.44
N ASN A 86 4.40 7.89 -19.87
CA ASN A 86 4.18 9.15 -20.58
C ASN A 86 5.19 10.27 -20.27
N LYS A 87 6.22 10.06 -19.43
CA LYS A 87 7.22 11.10 -19.18
C LYS A 87 8.64 10.53 -19.01
N ASN A 88 9.42 10.69 -20.09
CA ASN A 88 10.88 10.71 -20.14
C ASN A 88 11.66 9.45 -19.69
N ASN A 89 12.16 8.75 -20.74
CA ASN A 89 13.22 7.76 -20.71
C ASN A 89 14.41 8.16 -19.83
N GLN A 90 14.51 7.63 -18.65
CA GLN A 90 15.79 7.35 -18.02
C GLN A 90 15.71 5.99 -17.34
N LYS A 91 16.29 5.00 -18.03
CA LYS A 91 16.65 3.70 -17.43
C LYS A 91 17.75 3.96 -16.38
N GLN A 92 17.36 4.39 -15.20
CA GLN A 92 18.24 4.26 -14.05
C GLN A 92 18.14 2.81 -13.59
N GLY A 93 19.21 2.06 -13.87
CA GLY A 93 19.34 0.69 -13.36
C GLY A 93 19.14 0.68 -11.86
N LEU A 94 18.38 -0.31 -11.39
CA LEU A 94 18.10 -0.57 -9.98
C LEU A 94 19.37 -0.92 -9.20
N ASN A 95 20.25 0.07 -8.99
CA ASN A 95 21.33 -0.02 -8.01
C ASN A 95 20.75 0.28 -6.63
N ILE A 96 19.91 -0.63 -6.15
CA ILE A 96 19.29 -0.52 -4.84
C ILE A 96 20.34 -0.87 -3.81
N LYS A 97 20.90 0.15 -3.20
CA LYS A 97 21.87 -0.02 -2.10
C LYS A 97 21.18 -0.61 -0.85
N TYR A 98 19.90 -0.36 -0.67
CA TYR A 98 19.10 -0.86 0.46
C TYR A 98 17.70 -1.22 -0.02
N LEU A 99 17.26 -2.43 0.31
CA LEU A 99 15.89 -2.87 0.06
C LEU A 99 14.94 -2.18 1.05
N PRO A 100 13.79 -1.66 0.58
CA PRO A 100 12.85 -0.94 1.43
C PRO A 100 12.16 -1.86 2.44
N TYR A 101 11.73 -1.26 3.54
CA TYR A 101 10.79 -1.87 4.46
C TYR A 101 9.35 -1.54 4.05
N VAL A 102 8.47 -2.46 4.35
CA VAL A 102 7.02 -2.26 4.19
C VAL A 102 6.31 -2.45 5.52
N PHE A 103 5.22 -1.72 5.68
CA PHE A 103 4.42 -1.70 6.90
C PHE A 103 2.99 -2.10 6.57
N THR A 104 2.46 -3.06 7.32
CA THR A 104 1.04 -3.40 7.29
C THR A 104 0.22 -2.32 8.00
N GLU A 105 -1.11 -2.42 7.95
CA GLU A 105 -2.01 -1.53 8.69
C GLU A 105 -1.63 -1.44 10.18
N GLN A 106 -1.35 -2.59 10.82
CA GLN A 106 -0.92 -2.64 12.22
C GLN A 106 0.45 -1.99 12.42
N GLY A 107 1.36 -2.13 11.44
CA GLY A 107 2.65 -1.46 11.44
C GLY A 107 2.52 0.07 11.37
N VAL A 108 1.60 0.58 10.55
CA VAL A 108 1.31 2.02 10.46
C VAL A 108 0.68 2.54 11.76
N ALA A 109 -0.25 1.80 12.36
CA ALA A 109 -0.80 2.15 13.67
C ALA A 109 0.29 2.24 14.74
N MET A 110 1.26 1.32 14.71
CA MET A 110 2.40 1.36 15.63
C MET A 110 3.34 2.54 15.34
N LEU A 111 3.54 2.93 14.07
CA LEU A 111 4.31 4.12 13.70
C LEU A 111 3.69 5.39 14.29
N SER A 112 2.37 5.55 14.20
CA SER A 112 1.66 6.68 14.84
C SER A 112 1.98 6.77 16.33
N ALA A 113 1.96 5.64 17.03
CA ALA A 113 2.24 5.57 18.47
C ALA A 113 3.67 5.98 18.86
N ILE A 114 4.66 5.77 17.97
CA ILE A 114 6.07 6.11 18.26
C ILE A 114 6.48 7.49 17.77
N LEU A 115 5.86 8.00 16.70
CA LEU A 115 6.19 9.32 16.13
C LEU A 115 5.63 10.48 16.95
N LYS A 116 4.50 10.32 17.61
CA LYS A 116 3.89 11.23 18.59
C LYS A 116 3.82 12.70 18.15
N THR A 117 3.54 12.94 16.88
CA THR A 117 3.35 14.28 16.34
C THR A 117 1.91 14.45 15.86
N ALA A 118 1.34 15.66 15.95
CA ALA A 118 0.00 15.93 15.45
C ALA A 118 -0.17 15.57 13.96
N VAL A 119 0.88 15.81 13.17
CA VAL A 119 0.90 15.41 11.75
C VAL A 119 0.86 13.90 11.61
N ALA A 120 1.61 13.15 12.43
CA ALA A 120 1.59 11.69 12.36
C ALA A 120 0.23 11.12 12.76
N GLU A 121 -0.45 11.72 13.74
CA GLU A 121 -1.80 11.31 14.15
C GLU A 121 -2.80 11.53 13.02
N GLU A 122 -2.85 12.73 12.42
CA GLU A 122 -3.76 13.07 11.33
C GLU A 122 -3.51 12.19 10.09
N ILE A 123 -2.26 12.05 9.68
CA ILE A 123 -1.89 11.23 8.51
C ILE A 123 -2.19 9.74 8.75
N SER A 124 -1.95 9.25 9.96
CA SER A 124 -2.26 7.85 10.28
C SER A 124 -3.74 7.54 10.17
N ILE A 125 -4.63 8.46 10.56
CA ILE A 125 -6.08 8.30 10.38
C ILE A 125 -6.40 8.17 8.88
N LYS A 126 -5.89 9.07 8.04
CA LYS A 126 -6.10 9.02 6.58
C LYS A 126 -5.58 7.71 5.96
N ILE A 127 -4.44 7.22 6.44
CA ILE A 127 -3.88 5.94 5.97
C ILE A 127 -4.78 4.77 6.42
N MET A 128 -5.28 4.77 7.66
CA MET A 128 -6.20 3.74 8.12
C MET A 128 -7.49 3.71 7.29
N ASP A 129 -8.05 4.88 6.99
CA ASP A 129 -9.24 4.97 6.12
C ASP A 129 -8.96 4.41 4.73
N ALA A 130 -7.78 4.65 4.16
CA ALA A 130 -7.36 4.08 2.88
C ALA A 130 -7.24 2.55 2.94
N PHE A 131 -6.66 1.97 4.01
CA PHE A 131 -6.62 0.52 4.19
C PHE A 131 -8.03 -0.09 4.29
N VAL A 132 -8.94 0.57 5.00
CA VAL A 132 -10.35 0.13 5.11
C VAL A 132 -11.03 0.18 3.74
N ALA A 133 -10.84 1.25 2.97
CA ALA A 133 -11.39 1.39 1.62
C ALA A 133 -10.87 0.29 0.69
N MET A 134 -9.57 0.01 0.69
CA MET A 134 -8.97 -1.05 -0.13
C MET A 134 -9.49 -2.43 0.25
N LYS A 135 -9.67 -2.74 1.53
CA LYS A 135 -10.27 -4.01 1.97
C LYS A 135 -11.71 -4.18 1.46
N LYS A 136 -12.51 -3.11 1.45
CA LYS A 136 -13.87 -3.15 0.92
C LYS A 136 -13.87 -3.47 -0.58
N ILE A 137 -13.00 -2.82 -1.36
CA ILE A 137 -12.88 -3.06 -2.81
C ILE A 137 -12.52 -4.52 -3.08
N ILE A 138 -11.51 -5.07 -2.39
CA ILE A 138 -11.08 -6.46 -2.57
C ILE A 138 -12.22 -7.43 -2.21
N ASN A 139 -12.89 -7.22 -1.09
CA ASN A 139 -14.00 -8.08 -0.67
C ASN A 139 -15.15 -8.05 -1.68
N THR A 140 -15.51 -6.88 -2.21
CA THR A 140 -16.55 -6.75 -3.24
C THR A 140 -16.14 -7.52 -4.50
N SER A 141 -14.92 -7.33 -4.99
CA SER A 141 -14.42 -8.04 -6.17
C SER A 141 -14.39 -9.56 -5.98
N LEU A 142 -14.02 -10.07 -4.81
CA LEU A 142 -14.05 -11.50 -4.51
C LEU A 142 -15.47 -12.08 -4.51
N ILE A 143 -16.45 -11.34 -3.98
CA ILE A 143 -17.86 -11.74 -3.98
C ILE A 143 -18.41 -11.77 -5.41
N GLU A 144 -18.13 -10.75 -6.22
CA GLU A 144 -18.51 -10.69 -7.62
C GLU A 144 -17.89 -11.84 -8.41
N GLN A 145 -16.59 -12.12 -8.23
CA GLN A 145 -15.91 -13.22 -8.91
C GLN A 145 -16.51 -14.58 -8.54
N LYS A 146 -16.85 -14.79 -7.27
CA LYS A 146 -17.51 -16.01 -6.82
C LYS A 146 -18.87 -16.16 -7.51
N TYR A 147 -19.68 -15.10 -7.56
CA TYR A 147 -20.98 -15.11 -8.23
C TYR A 147 -20.85 -15.44 -9.73
N PHE A 148 -19.88 -14.83 -10.43
CA PHE A 148 -19.62 -15.12 -11.85
C PHE A 148 -19.20 -16.58 -12.07
N ASN A 149 -18.36 -17.13 -11.19
CA ASN A 149 -17.95 -18.53 -11.27
C ASN A 149 -19.14 -19.48 -11.09
N GLU A 150 -20.00 -19.25 -10.10
CA GLU A 150 -21.21 -20.02 -9.85
C GLU A 150 -22.17 -19.99 -11.06
N LEU A 151 -22.37 -18.79 -11.64
CA LEU A 151 -23.20 -18.60 -12.82
C LEU A 151 -22.63 -19.32 -14.05
N THR A 152 -21.31 -19.30 -14.23
CA THR A 152 -20.61 -19.97 -15.32
C THR A 152 -20.78 -21.50 -15.22
N ILE A 153 -20.62 -22.05 -14.02
CA ILE A 153 -20.80 -23.49 -13.76
C ILE A 153 -22.25 -23.90 -14.13
N LYS A 154 -23.22 -23.17 -13.61
CA LYS A 154 -24.64 -23.44 -13.89
C LYS A 154 -24.98 -23.37 -15.39
N ASN A 155 -24.52 -22.36 -16.11
CA ASN A 155 -24.71 -22.25 -17.55
C ASN A 155 -24.07 -23.41 -18.31
N THR A 156 -22.91 -23.89 -17.87
CA THR A 156 -22.24 -25.04 -18.49
C THR A 156 -23.05 -26.33 -18.30
N GLU A 157 -23.63 -26.53 -17.12
CA GLU A 157 -24.51 -27.68 -16.83
C GLU A 157 -25.80 -27.60 -17.66
N ASP A 158 -26.43 -26.45 -17.76
CA ASP A 158 -27.65 -26.25 -18.56
C ASP A 158 -27.39 -26.51 -20.05
N ILE A 159 -26.26 -26.04 -20.59
CA ILE A 159 -25.85 -26.32 -21.98
C ILE A 159 -25.66 -27.83 -22.21
N LYS A 160 -25.02 -28.52 -21.28
CA LYS A 160 -24.81 -29.96 -21.37
C LYS A 160 -26.14 -30.74 -21.39
N LEU A 161 -27.08 -30.37 -20.53
CA LEU A 161 -28.42 -30.97 -20.48
C LEU A 161 -29.19 -30.74 -21.79
N LEU A 162 -29.09 -29.53 -22.38
CA LEU A 162 -29.69 -29.24 -23.66
C LEU A 162 -29.08 -30.09 -24.80
N GLN A 163 -27.76 -30.20 -24.84
CA GLN A 163 -27.07 -31.05 -25.83
C GLN A 163 -27.53 -32.50 -25.74
N GLU A 164 -27.59 -33.07 -24.53
CA GLU A 164 -28.08 -34.45 -24.30
C GLU A 164 -29.55 -34.66 -24.72
N SER A 165 -30.34 -33.58 -24.72
CA SER A 165 -31.74 -33.61 -25.16
C SER A 165 -31.91 -33.60 -26.70
N PHE A 166 -30.94 -33.04 -27.42
CA PHE A 166 -30.93 -33.00 -28.89
C PHE A 166 -30.38 -34.26 -29.53
N ASP A 167 -29.56 -35.00 -28.77
CA ASP A 167 -28.94 -36.25 -29.28
C ASP A 167 -29.86 -37.49 -29.11
N LYS A 168 -31.08 -37.31 -28.64
CA LYS A 168 -32.12 -38.38 -28.50
C LYS A 168 -33.18 -38.26 -29.58
#